data_f7663894d5bc839d016b29cf8c15b14a
#
_entry.id   f7663894d5bc839d016b29cf8c15b14a
#
_cell.length_a   1.000
_cell.length_b   1.000
_cell.length_c   1.000
_cell.angle_alpha   90.00
_cell.angle_beta   90.00
_cell.angle_gamma   90.00
#
_symmetry.space_group_name_H-M   'P 1'
#
loop_
_entity.id
_entity.type
_entity.pdbx_description
1 polymer ?
#
loop_
_entity_poly.entity_id
_entity_poly.type
_entity_poly.pdbx_seq_one_letter_code
_entity_poly.pdbx_strand_id
1 'polypeptide(L)'
;EFGPDGLGRLDGDLTFDTCTRLYHAMQRQLRAGKTLERIDLSAIGSADSAGLALLLEWQAERRASGGDITVSGAPDSLVKLARLGAAEALLKLEGREEDLS
;
A
#
# COMPACT_ATOMS: atom_id res chain seq x y z
N GLU A 1 2.05 5.37 10.29
CA GLU A 1 1.34 5.27 11.56
C GLU A 1 0.31 4.15 11.49
N PHE A 2 0.22 3.35 12.53
CA PHE A 2 -0.65 2.18 12.55
C PHE A 2 -1.82 2.43 13.50
N GLY A 3 -3.04 2.43 12.96
CA GLY A 3 -4.24 2.67 13.74
C GLY A 3 -4.80 1.41 14.36
N PRO A 4 -5.86 1.55 15.18
CA PRO A 4 -6.40 0.41 15.95
C PRO A 4 -7.18 -0.60 15.12
N ASP A 5 -7.65 -0.25 13.95
CA ASP A 5 -8.53 -1.11 13.16
C ASP A 5 -7.82 -1.75 11.96
N GLY A 6 -6.52 -1.98 12.09
CA GLY A 6 -5.76 -2.53 10.99
C GLY A 6 -5.46 -1.52 9.88
N LEU A 7 -5.60 -0.24 10.21
CA LEU A 7 -5.34 0.84 9.25
C LEU A 7 -3.91 1.32 9.37
N GLY A 8 -3.16 1.25 8.28
CA GLY A 8 -1.83 1.83 8.19
C GLY A 8 -1.91 3.12 7.40
N ARG A 9 -1.46 4.21 7.99
CA ARG A 9 -1.45 5.52 7.34
C ARG A 9 -0.02 5.93 7.09
N LEU A 10 0.29 6.22 5.83
CA LEU A 10 1.63 6.62 5.42
C LEU A 10 1.62 8.08 4.98
N ASP A 11 2.74 8.77 5.20
CA ASP A 11 2.88 10.15 4.74
C ASP A 11 4.26 10.35 4.13
N GLY A 12 4.44 11.49 3.47
CA GLY A 12 5.67 11.78 2.75
C GLY A 12 5.64 11.22 1.34
N ASP A 13 6.72 10.57 0.94
CA ASP A 13 6.79 9.94 -0.37
C ASP A 13 6.96 8.44 -0.23
N LEU A 14 6.48 7.72 -1.23
CA LEU A 14 6.59 6.27 -1.27
C LEU A 14 7.52 5.92 -2.41
N THR A 15 8.82 6.11 -2.17
CA THR A 15 9.85 6.02 -3.20
C THR A 15 10.97 5.11 -2.73
N PHE A 16 11.92 4.87 -3.64
CA PHE A 16 13.07 4.04 -3.34
C PHE A 16 13.78 4.49 -2.05
N ASP A 17 13.89 5.81 -1.86
CA ASP A 17 14.61 6.34 -0.69
C ASP A 17 13.90 6.07 0.63
N THR A 18 12.57 5.91 0.62
CA THR A 18 11.80 5.75 1.84
C THR A 18 11.33 4.33 2.09
N CYS A 19 11.36 3.48 1.05
CA CYS A 19 10.73 2.15 1.15
C CYS A 19 11.38 1.25 2.19
N THR A 20 12.70 1.29 2.32
CA THR A 20 13.37 0.43 3.31
C THR A 20 12.93 0.78 4.72
N ARG A 21 12.86 2.08 5.02
CA ARG A 21 12.42 2.54 6.33
C ARG A 21 10.98 2.15 6.59
N LEU A 22 10.13 2.33 5.59
CA LEU A 22 8.70 1.99 5.72
C LEU A 22 8.51 0.48 5.88
N TYR A 23 9.26 -0.30 5.14
CA TYR A 23 9.18 -1.75 5.26
C TYR A 23 9.52 -2.19 6.68
N HIS A 24 10.62 -1.68 7.23
CA HIS A 24 11.02 -2.07 8.59
C HIS A 24 10.03 -1.60 9.63
N ALA A 25 9.49 -0.39 9.47
CA ALA A 25 8.49 0.12 10.41
C ALA A 25 7.24 -0.76 10.42
N MET A 26 6.79 -1.17 9.24
CA MET A 26 5.61 -2.03 9.14
C MET A 26 5.89 -3.41 9.72
N GLN A 27 7.08 -3.96 9.47
CA GLN A 27 7.42 -5.27 10.00
C GLN A 27 7.40 -5.28 11.53
N ARG A 28 7.85 -4.20 12.16
CA ARG A 28 7.80 -4.10 13.62
C ARG A 28 6.37 -4.17 14.13
N GLN A 29 5.44 -3.50 13.46
CA GLN A 29 4.03 -3.52 13.86
C GLN A 29 3.43 -4.91 13.69
N LEU A 30 3.75 -5.58 12.60
CA LEU A 30 3.24 -6.92 12.35
C LEU A 30 3.78 -7.92 13.36
N ARG A 31 5.05 -7.79 13.75
CA ARG A 31 5.64 -8.66 14.77
C ARG A 31 5.01 -8.44 16.14
N ALA A 32 4.49 -7.23 16.38
CA ALA A 32 3.79 -6.94 17.61
C ALA A 32 2.37 -7.50 17.64
N GLY A 33 1.98 -8.26 16.63
CA GLY A 33 0.67 -8.91 16.58
C GLY A 33 -0.40 -8.11 15.88
N LYS A 34 -0.06 -6.98 15.29
CA LYS A 34 -1.04 -6.17 14.58
C LYS A 34 -1.25 -6.72 13.17
N THR A 35 -2.47 -6.56 12.67
CA THR A 35 -2.85 -7.02 11.34
C THR A 35 -3.13 -5.82 10.47
N LEU A 36 -2.53 -5.80 9.27
CA LEU A 36 -2.74 -4.72 8.32
C LEU A 36 -3.86 -5.10 7.37
N GLU A 37 -4.94 -4.32 7.37
CA GLU A 37 -6.10 -4.59 6.52
C GLU A 37 -6.38 -3.45 5.55
N ARG A 38 -5.93 -2.24 5.87
CA ARG A 38 -6.14 -1.08 5.01
C ARG A 38 -4.91 -0.20 5.05
N ILE A 39 -4.60 0.40 3.91
CA ILE A 39 -3.51 1.38 3.83
C ILE A 39 -4.08 2.67 3.28
N ASP A 40 -3.87 3.76 3.99
CA ASP A 40 -4.31 5.09 3.58
C ASP A 40 -3.11 5.85 3.04
N LEU A 41 -3.14 6.17 1.77
CA LEU A 41 -2.06 6.87 1.08
C LEU A 41 -2.42 8.31 0.75
N SER A 42 -3.49 8.85 1.36
CA SER A 42 -3.95 10.20 1.03
C SER A 42 -2.91 11.27 1.36
N ALA A 43 -1.98 10.99 2.26
CA ALA A 43 -0.91 11.94 2.61
C ALA A 43 0.39 11.67 1.85
N ILE A 44 0.39 10.76 0.88
CA ILE A 44 1.57 10.48 0.06
C ILE A 44 1.60 11.48 -1.10
N GLY A 45 2.75 12.14 -1.25
CA GLY A 45 2.93 13.12 -2.33
C GLY A 45 3.19 12.46 -3.67
N SER A 46 4.07 11.46 -3.69
CA SER A 46 4.38 10.75 -4.93
C SER A 46 4.84 9.34 -4.61
N ALA A 47 4.79 8.48 -5.63
CA ALA A 47 5.23 7.10 -5.50
C ALA A 47 5.94 6.69 -6.79
N ASP A 48 6.98 5.88 -6.65
CA ASP A 48 7.68 5.31 -7.80
C ASP A 48 7.50 3.79 -7.82
N SER A 49 8.22 3.12 -8.71
CA SER A 49 8.06 1.68 -8.87
C SER A 49 8.49 0.89 -7.62
N ALA A 50 9.42 1.43 -6.83
CA ALA A 50 9.79 0.80 -5.58
C ALA A 50 8.63 0.84 -4.59
N GLY A 51 7.90 1.95 -4.56
CA GLY A 51 6.71 2.05 -3.73
C GLY A 51 5.63 1.07 -4.13
N LEU A 52 5.42 0.93 -5.44
CA LEU A 52 4.47 -0.06 -5.93
C LEU A 52 4.87 -1.47 -5.52
N ALA A 53 6.16 -1.79 -5.66
CA ALA A 53 6.66 -3.11 -5.27
C ALA A 53 6.45 -3.39 -3.80
N LEU A 54 6.65 -2.37 -2.96
CA LEU A 54 6.45 -2.52 -1.52
C LEU A 54 5.00 -2.85 -1.19
N LEU A 55 4.07 -2.14 -1.82
CA LEU A 55 2.65 -2.40 -1.60
C LEU A 55 2.25 -3.80 -2.07
N LEU A 56 2.81 -4.24 -3.19
CA LEU A 56 2.54 -5.58 -3.69
C LEU A 56 3.09 -6.65 -2.74
N GLU A 57 4.25 -6.38 -2.14
CA GLU A 57 4.84 -7.30 -1.18
C GLU A 57 3.94 -7.44 0.05
N TRP A 58 3.47 -6.33 0.60
CA TRP A 58 2.58 -6.36 1.74
C TRP A 58 1.27 -7.08 1.41
N GLN A 59 0.73 -6.84 0.23
CA GLN A 59 -0.49 -7.51 -0.20
C GLN A 59 -0.29 -9.02 -0.30
N ALA A 60 0.84 -9.43 -0.87
CA ALA A 60 1.14 -10.86 -1.00
C ALA A 60 1.25 -11.52 0.37
N GLU A 61 1.92 -10.86 1.32
CA GLU A 61 2.05 -11.40 2.67
C GLU A 61 0.68 -11.52 3.34
N ARG A 62 -0.17 -10.51 3.16
CA ARG A 62 -1.50 -10.54 3.78
C ARG A 62 -2.37 -11.64 3.18
N ARG A 63 -2.29 -11.81 1.87
CA ARG A 63 -3.05 -12.87 1.20
C ARG A 63 -2.58 -14.26 1.60
N ALA A 64 -1.29 -14.41 1.86
CA ALA A 64 -0.76 -15.69 2.33
C ALA A 64 -1.33 -16.07 3.68
N SER A 65 -1.77 -15.12 4.49
CA SER A 65 -2.39 -15.39 5.78
C SER A 65 -3.92 -15.38 5.71
N GLY A 66 -4.48 -15.34 4.52
CA GLY A 66 -5.92 -15.46 4.32
C GLY A 66 -6.69 -14.16 4.27
N GLY A 67 -6.00 -13.02 4.21
CA GLY A 67 -6.65 -11.72 4.18
C GLY A 67 -6.38 -10.95 2.92
N ASP A 68 -6.70 -9.66 2.98
CA ASP A 68 -6.55 -8.77 1.85
C ASP A 68 -6.29 -7.37 2.40
N ILE A 69 -5.55 -6.56 1.66
CA ILE A 69 -5.32 -5.16 2.04
C ILE A 69 -6.02 -4.27 1.02
N THR A 70 -6.84 -3.34 1.52
CA THR A 70 -7.48 -2.34 0.68
C THR A 70 -6.65 -1.07 0.74
N VAL A 71 -6.32 -0.50 -0.41
CA VAL A 71 -5.52 0.73 -0.51
C VAL A 71 -6.42 1.88 -0.88
N SER A 72 -6.43 2.93 -0.05
CA SER A 72 -7.24 4.12 -0.29
C SER A 72 -6.34 5.34 -0.47
N GLY A 73 -6.84 6.33 -1.20
CA GLY A 73 -6.15 7.60 -1.38
C GLY A 73 -4.88 7.52 -2.21
N ALA A 74 -4.76 6.52 -3.09
CA ALA A 74 -3.56 6.35 -3.89
C ALA A 74 -3.31 7.56 -4.79
N PRO A 75 -2.07 8.09 -4.81
CA PRO A 75 -1.75 9.20 -5.70
C PRO A 75 -1.78 8.76 -7.17
N ASP A 76 -1.98 9.72 -8.06
CA ASP A 76 -2.09 9.42 -9.49
C ASP A 76 -0.85 8.71 -10.02
N SER A 77 0.33 9.07 -9.52
CA SER A 77 1.56 8.42 -9.96
C SER A 77 1.55 6.92 -9.69
N LEU A 78 1.02 6.53 -8.53
CA LEU A 78 0.93 5.11 -8.19
C LEU A 78 -0.10 4.39 -9.06
N VAL A 79 -1.24 5.03 -9.29
CA VAL A 79 -2.28 4.43 -10.12
C VAL A 79 -1.76 4.19 -11.54
N LYS A 80 -1.03 5.15 -12.09
CA LYS A 80 -0.48 5.00 -13.43
C LYS A 80 0.53 3.86 -13.51
N LEU A 81 1.39 3.74 -12.49
CA LEU A 81 2.36 2.64 -12.44
C LEU A 81 1.67 1.30 -12.35
N ALA A 82 0.64 1.20 -11.53
CA ALA A 82 -0.10 -0.04 -11.37
C ALA A 82 -0.76 -0.46 -12.69
N ARG A 83 -1.31 0.51 -13.43
CA ARG A 83 -1.92 0.22 -14.72
C ARG A 83 -0.90 -0.24 -15.75
N LEU A 84 0.26 0.42 -15.80
CA LEU A 84 1.30 0.04 -16.73
C LEU A 84 1.81 -1.36 -16.48
N GLY A 85 1.86 -1.76 -15.22
CA GLY A 85 2.32 -3.09 -14.84
C GLY A 85 1.20 -4.12 -14.71
N ALA A 86 -0.03 -3.76 -15.06
CA ALA A 86 -1.19 -4.63 -14.93
C ALA A 86 -1.36 -5.13 -13.50
N ALA A 87 -1.01 -4.29 -12.52
CA ALA A 87 -1.02 -4.66 -11.11
C ALA A 87 -2.25 -4.16 -10.36
N GLU A 88 -3.20 -3.52 -11.05
CA GLU A 88 -4.36 -2.92 -10.39
C GLU A 88 -5.18 -3.93 -9.62
N ALA A 89 -5.40 -5.10 -10.21
CA ALA A 89 -6.19 -6.14 -9.58
C ALA A 89 -5.52 -6.70 -8.33
N LEU A 90 -4.20 -6.60 -8.26
CA LEU A 90 -3.45 -7.09 -7.11
C LEU A 90 -3.50 -6.11 -5.94
N LEU A 91 -3.69 -4.82 -6.21
CA LEU A 91 -3.66 -3.77 -5.19
C LEU A 91 -5.03 -3.39 -4.74
N LYS A 92 -6.10 -3.83 -5.03
CA LYS A 92 -7.42 -3.42 -4.52
C LYS A 92 -7.44 -1.92 -4.21
N LEU A 93 -7.32 -1.12 -5.24
CA LEU A 93 -7.33 0.33 -5.10
C LEU A 93 -8.76 0.83 -4.91
N GLU A 94 -9.04 1.30 -3.69
CA GLU A 94 -10.37 1.79 -3.34
C GLU A 94 -10.64 3.15 -3.96
N GLY A 95 -11.84 3.35 -4.50
CA GLY A 95 -12.23 4.63 -5.05
C GLY A 95 -11.78 4.86 -6.48
N ARG A 96 -11.30 3.81 -7.16
CA ARG A 96 -10.80 3.93 -8.53
C ARG A 96 -11.58 3.11 -9.53
N GLU A 97 -12.69 2.53 -9.11
CA GLU A 97 -13.49 1.68 -10.00
C GLU A 97 -14.04 2.45 -11.19
N GLU A 98 -14.36 3.70 -10.99
CA GLU A 98 -14.88 4.54 -12.06
C GLU A 98 -13.87 4.75 -13.18
N ASP A 99 -12.60 4.54 -12.90
CA ASP A 99 -11.55 4.68 -13.91
C ASP A 99 -11.53 3.51 -14.88
N LEU A 100 -12.28 2.46 -14.58
CA LEU A 100 -12.32 1.27 -15.41
C LEU A 100 -13.34 1.36 -16.53
N SER A 101 -14.22 2.31 -16.46
CA SER A 101 -15.29 2.47 -17.45
C SER A 101 -14.83 3.18 -18.70
#